data_87e11f62f863d728a3e7e2a1a766525c
#
_entry.id   87e11f62f863d728a3e7e2a1a766525c
#
_cell.length_a   1.000
_cell.length_b   1.000
_cell.length_c   1.000
_cell.angle_alpha   90.00
_cell.angle_beta   90.00
_cell.angle_gamma   90.00
#
_symmetry.space_group_name_H-M   'P 1'
#
loop_
_entity.id
_entity.type
_entity.pdbx_description
1 polymer ?
#
loop_
_entity_poly.entity_id
_entity_poly.type
_entity_poly.pdbx_seq_one_letter_code
_entity_poly.pdbx_strand_id
1 'polypeptide(L)'
;NPNLIDFQNWQVVTSGDFIAVEMVENNLYAVRTNNRIYQINSDVLSELFLYTNPPLDLKSVDGNLIVTTKSNVYIYNSSFALLSQAAISPEFNTSYTSAIVLSDEIYIGSKDFGILKTLSSSPTIFEEIHPSGPLLNKPFSIKVTPNNLWVAFGDYTYAFNPYPLNSYGLSHLKNEEWMNTPYSDVLGAKCLNTISINPSNINQVFISSFFSGLLEVNEEVPTILYNQTNSGLESLVLPTNPNYIDIRVGPSAFDNNGLLWTVTSLINKPLKSYNPESRQWRSYALTGIISDGFDDNGYGELVIGNDNSKWIGSNSHGVIGFNESNGNPQIKSLKGEDENMPNDHVTALAIDKRNQLWIGTSRGLRVLYNTSAFFTDDNVRAEEIIILEDGIAKELLFQQIISSIQVDGSNNKWIGTIGAGLFYLSSDGQKTIYHFTKQNSPLPSDNVVDLSID
;
A
#
# COMPACT_ATOMS: atom_id res chain seq x y z
N ASN A 1 -48.85 2.99 27.75
CA ASN A 1 -47.41 3.01 27.42
C ASN A 1 -46.91 4.46 27.55
N PRO A 2 -45.88 4.73 28.34
CA PRO A 2 -45.30 6.06 28.40
C PRO A 2 -44.77 6.44 27.01
N ASN A 3 -44.85 7.73 26.68
CA ASN A 3 -44.24 8.22 25.43
C ASN A 3 -42.74 8.12 25.54
N LEU A 4 -42.12 7.16 24.88
CA LEU A 4 -40.66 6.90 24.89
C LEU A 4 -39.86 7.99 24.17
N ILE A 5 -40.50 8.87 23.41
CA ILE A 5 -39.84 10.04 22.79
C ILE A 5 -39.57 11.12 23.85
N ASP A 6 -40.35 11.17 24.91
CA ASP A 6 -40.14 12.10 26.01
C ASP A 6 -39.13 11.54 27.02
N PHE A 7 -37.93 12.12 27.02
CA PHE A 7 -36.82 11.69 27.89
C PHE A 7 -37.14 11.83 29.41
N GLN A 8 -38.16 12.59 29.80
CA GLN A 8 -38.62 12.69 31.20
C GLN A 8 -39.23 11.38 31.70
N ASN A 9 -39.67 10.51 30.81
CA ASN A 9 -40.15 9.16 31.12
C ASN A 9 -39.03 8.12 31.27
N TRP A 10 -37.78 8.50 31.02
CA TRP A 10 -36.65 7.59 31.13
C TRP A 10 -36.12 7.57 32.56
N GLN A 11 -35.78 6.37 33.01
CA GLN A 11 -35.13 6.15 34.31
C GLN A 11 -33.70 5.61 34.05
N VAL A 12 -32.76 6.15 34.82
CA VAL A 12 -31.37 5.65 34.76
C VAL A 12 -31.31 4.34 35.54
N VAL A 13 -31.03 3.24 34.84
CA VAL A 13 -30.81 1.92 35.45
C VAL A 13 -29.46 1.88 36.14
N THR A 14 -28.41 2.38 35.47
CA THR A 14 -27.04 2.42 35.99
C THR A 14 -26.20 3.41 35.21
N SER A 15 -25.12 3.89 35.83
CA SER A 15 -24.13 4.74 35.18
C SER A 15 -22.96 3.89 34.60
N GLY A 16 -22.32 4.34 33.52
CA GLY A 16 -21.13 3.74 32.93
C GLY A 16 -21.13 3.78 31.41
N ASP A 17 -19.99 3.47 30.83
CA ASP A 17 -19.80 3.47 29.37
C ASP A 17 -20.13 2.10 28.82
N PHE A 18 -21.30 1.96 28.21
CA PHE A 18 -21.76 0.73 27.59
C PHE A 18 -21.41 0.75 26.09
N ILE A 19 -20.90 -0.38 25.60
CA ILE A 19 -20.61 -0.60 24.17
C ILE A 19 -21.88 -1.07 23.47
N ALA A 20 -22.59 -2.06 24.07
CA ALA A 20 -23.80 -2.63 23.53
C ALA A 20 -24.67 -3.23 24.62
N VAL A 21 -25.96 -3.34 24.31
CA VAL A 21 -26.98 -4.02 25.13
C VAL A 21 -27.79 -4.91 24.22
N GLU A 22 -28.05 -6.15 24.64
CA GLU A 22 -28.76 -7.14 23.84
C GLU A 22 -29.66 -8.01 24.70
N MET A 23 -30.83 -8.37 24.17
CA MET A 23 -31.81 -9.22 24.84
C MET A 23 -31.81 -10.61 24.18
N VAL A 24 -31.61 -11.64 24.99
CA VAL A 24 -31.71 -13.05 24.58
C VAL A 24 -32.81 -13.70 25.37
N GLU A 25 -33.93 -14.05 24.70
CA GLU A 25 -35.17 -14.47 25.33
C GLU A 25 -35.65 -13.43 26.37
N ASN A 26 -35.58 -13.74 27.66
CA ASN A 26 -35.99 -12.84 28.76
C ASN A 26 -34.78 -12.28 29.53
N ASN A 27 -33.56 -12.52 29.07
CA ASN A 27 -32.34 -12.07 29.75
C ASN A 27 -31.73 -10.89 29.01
N LEU A 28 -31.50 -9.80 29.73
CA LEU A 28 -30.85 -8.59 29.19
C LEU A 28 -29.36 -8.63 29.53
N TYR A 29 -28.52 -8.50 28.51
CA TYR A 29 -27.05 -8.50 28.63
C TYR A 29 -26.49 -7.16 28.18
N ALA A 30 -25.41 -6.73 28.82
CA ALA A 30 -24.74 -5.49 28.47
C ALA A 30 -23.22 -5.65 28.57
N VAL A 31 -22.49 -5.06 27.63
CA VAL A 31 -21.01 -5.01 27.66
C VAL A 31 -20.53 -3.58 27.88
N ARG A 32 -19.46 -3.44 28.66
CA ARG A 32 -18.84 -2.16 28.98
C ARG A 32 -17.42 -2.06 28.40
N THR A 33 -16.92 -0.84 28.32
CA THR A 33 -15.55 -0.51 27.92
C THR A 33 -14.46 -1.12 28.83
N ASN A 34 -14.84 -1.60 30.01
CA ASN A 34 -13.97 -2.29 30.97
C ASN A 34 -13.77 -3.79 30.70
N ASN A 35 -14.05 -4.27 29.49
CA ASN A 35 -13.95 -5.66 29.03
C ASN A 35 -14.90 -6.64 29.74
N ARG A 36 -15.95 -6.16 30.41
CA ARG A 36 -16.87 -7.01 31.15
C ARG A 36 -18.23 -7.08 30.49
N ILE A 37 -18.86 -8.26 30.63
CA ILE A 37 -20.27 -8.47 30.34
C ILE A 37 -21.05 -8.64 31.62
N TYR A 38 -22.24 -8.07 31.63
CA TYR A 38 -23.19 -8.04 32.75
C TYR A 38 -24.53 -8.56 32.30
N GLN A 39 -25.24 -9.22 33.20
CA GLN A 39 -26.68 -9.43 33.10
C GLN A 39 -27.41 -8.31 33.88
N ILE A 40 -28.47 -7.81 33.31
CA ILE A 40 -29.32 -6.78 33.93
C ILE A 40 -30.63 -7.45 34.32
N ASN A 41 -30.91 -7.56 35.64
CA ASN A 41 -32.14 -8.10 36.18
C ASN A 41 -32.74 -7.10 37.19
N SER A 42 -33.99 -6.66 36.96
CA SER A 42 -34.68 -5.72 37.84
C SER A 42 -33.80 -4.53 38.26
N ASP A 43 -33.15 -3.90 37.26
CA ASP A 43 -32.26 -2.74 37.42
C ASP A 43 -30.94 -3.01 38.18
N VAL A 44 -30.60 -4.29 38.41
CA VAL A 44 -29.32 -4.71 39.03
C VAL A 44 -28.40 -5.28 38.00
N LEU A 45 -27.17 -4.77 37.93
CA LEU A 45 -26.10 -5.32 37.12
C LEU A 45 -25.36 -6.41 37.90
N SER A 46 -25.34 -7.59 37.32
CA SER A 46 -24.53 -8.73 37.80
C SER A 46 -23.40 -9.03 36.81
N GLU A 47 -22.17 -8.89 37.24
CA GLU A 47 -21.00 -9.24 36.40
C GLU A 47 -20.97 -10.74 36.12
N LEU A 48 -20.79 -11.11 34.85
CA LEU A 48 -20.76 -12.50 34.42
C LEU A 48 -19.35 -12.97 34.01
N PHE A 49 -18.64 -12.12 33.23
CA PHE A 49 -17.33 -12.51 32.70
C PHE A 49 -16.46 -11.29 32.37
N LEU A 50 -15.13 -11.49 32.48
CA LEU A 50 -14.09 -10.53 32.07
C LEU A 50 -13.34 -11.09 30.87
N TYR A 51 -13.45 -10.42 29.71
CA TYR A 51 -12.73 -10.80 28.50
C TYR A 51 -11.28 -10.29 28.49
N THR A 52 -10.39 -11.01 27.82
CA THR A 52 -9.00 -10.57 27.63
C THR A 52 -8.91 -9.31 26.75
N ASN A 53 -9.80 -9.19 25.77
CA ASN A 53 -9.91 -8.03 24.89
C ASN A 53 -11.31 -7.41 25.03
N PRO A 54 -11.45 -6.08 24.82
CA PRO A 54 -12.76 -5.44 24.83
C PRO A 54 -13.73 -6.14 23.87
N PRO A 55 -14.97 -6.39 24.27
CA PRO A 55 -16.03 -6.73 23.33
C PRO A 55 -16.22 -5.58 22.32
N LEU A 56 -16.37 -5.91 21.05
CA LEU A 56 -16.59 -4.98 19.95
C LEU A 56 -18.04 -5.00 19.48
N ASP A 57 -18.66 -6.18 19.55
CA ASP A 57 -20.03 -6.39 19.10
C ASP A 57 -20.73 -7.40 20.01
N LEU A 58 -22.04 -7.21 20.17
CA LEU A 58 -22.94 -8.06 20.96
C LEU A 58 -24.22 -8.26 20.15
N LYS A 59 -24.59 -9.51 19.89
CA LYS A 59 -25.79 -9.87 19.13
C LYS A 59 -26.55 -11.03 19.73
N SER A 60 -27.86 -11.03 19.49
CA SER A 60 -28.76 -12.12 19.80
C SER A 60 -29.26 -12.77 18.52
N VAL A 61 -29.05 -14.07 18.37
CA VAL A 61 -29.50 -14.84 17.20
C VAL A 61 -29.97 -16.21 17.67
N ASP A 62 -31.20 -16.60 17.31
CA ASP A 62 -31.77 -17.93 17.58
C ASP A 62 -31.62 -18.39 19.04
N GLY A 63 -31.86 -17.49 20.00
CA GLY A 63 -31.75 -17.78 21.42
C GLY A 63 -30.32 -17.86 21.95
N ASN A 64 -29.32 -17.54 21.15
CA ASN A 64 -27.91 -17.47 21.53
C ASN A 64 -27.44 -16.03 21.65
N LEU A 65 -26.52 -15.79 22.59
CA LEU A 65 -25.78 -14.54 22.74
C LEU A 65 -24.42 -14.68 22.12
N ILE A 66 -24.09 -13.79 21.18
CA ILE A 66 -22.81 -13.76 20.47
C ILE A 66 -22.03 -12.55 20.95
N VAL A 67 -20.82 -12.77 21.45
CA VAL A 67 -19.90 -11.72 21.90
C VAL A 67 -18.65 -11.77 21.03
N THR A 68 -18.40 -10.69 20.30
CA THR A 68 -17.21 -10.56 19.43
C THR A 68 -16.17 -9.65 20.08
N THR A 69 -14.94 -10.14 20.17
CA THR A 69 -13.76 -9.36 20.51
C THR A 69 -12.82 -9.34 19.31
N LYS A 70 -11.75 -8.55 19.32
CA LYS A 70 -10.82 -8.50 18.21
C LYS A 70 -10.16 -9.85 17.84
N SER A 71 -10.17 -10.84 18.75
CA SER A 71 -9.48 -12.13 18.57
C SER A 71 -10.34 -13.36 18.84
N ASN A 72 -11.59 -13.19 19.30
CA ASN A 72 -12.48 -14.30 19.60
C ASN A 72 -13.93 -13.95 19.32
N VAL A 73 -14.70 -14.95 18.93
CA VAL A 73 -16.15 -14.97 18.97
C VAL A 73 -16.58 -15.98 20.00
N TYR A 74 -17.38 -15.58 20.98
CA TYR A 74 -17.95 -16.44 22.01
C TYR A 74 -19.44 -16.58 21.75
N ILE A 75 -19.94 -17.79 21.80
CA ILE A 75 -21.36 -18.13 21.63
C ILE A 75 -21.87 -18.71 22.93
N TYR A 76 -22.85 -18.07 23.56
CA TYR A 76 -23.49 -18.49 24.77
C TYR A 76 -24.96 -18.80 24.51
N ASN A 77 -25.55 -19.70 25.30
CA ASN A 77 -27.00 -19.85 25.33
C ASN A 77 -27.67 -18.73 26.15
N SER A 78 -29.01 -18.74 26.24
CA SER A 78 -29.77 -17.76 26.97
C SER A 78 -29.48 -17.71 28.49
N SER A 79 -28.85 -18.74 29.06
CA SER A 79 -28.41 -18.81 30.45
C SER A 79 -26.95 -18.45 30.67
N PHE A 80 -26.29 -17.90 29.66
CA PHE A 80 -24.86 -17.56 29.64
C PHE A 80 -23.92 -18.77 29.78
N ALA A 81 -24.34 -19.96 29.39
CA ALA A 81 -23.42 -21.11 29.27
C ALA A 81 -22.71 -21.05 27.92
N LEU A 82 -21.37 -21.16 27.92
CA LEU A 82 -20.56 -21.14 26.70
C LEU A 82 -20.85 -22.41 25.88
N LEU A 83 -21.27 -22.21 24.64
CA LEU A 83 -21.53 -23.28 23.67
C LEU A 83 -20.35 -23.50 22.74
N SER A 84 -19.74 -22.40 22.25
CA SER A 84 -18.61 -22.44 21.31
C SER A 84 -17.75 -21.20 21.41
N GLN A 85 -16.47 -21.32 21.00
CA GLN A 85 -15.54 -20.21 20.92
C GLN A 85 -14.68 -20.34 19.67
N ALA A 86 -14.79 -19.39 18.74
CA ALA A 86 -13.92 -19.30 17.58
C ALA A 86 -12.79 -18.30 17.87
N ALA A 87 -11.58 -18.82 18.10
CA ALA A 87 -10.38 -18.00 18.22
C ALA A 87 -9.87 -17.58 16.83
N ILE A 88 -9.12 -16.45 16.78
CA ILE A 88 -8.50 -16.01 15.54
C ILE A 88 -7.51 -17.07 15.03
N SER A 89 -7.60 -17.41 13.75
CA SER A 89 -6.66 -18.32 13.11
C SER A 89 -5.33 -17.62 12.84
N PRO A 90 -4.17 -18.28 13.13
CA PRO A 90 -2.86 -17.75 12.75
C PRO A 90 -2.67 -17.57 11.23
N GLU A 91 -3.47 -18.25 10.42
CA GLU A 91 -3.49 -18.14 8.96
C GLU A 91 -3.92 -16.73 8.50
N PHE A 92 -4.86 -16.11 9.25
CA PHE A 92 -5.39 -14.81 8.93
C PHE A 92 -4.82 -13.76 9.91
N ASN A 93 -3.85 -12.98 9.46
CA ASN A 93 -3.27 -11.87 10.23
C ASN A 93 -4.23 -10.66 10.22
N THR A 94 -5.33 -10.75 10.96
CA THR A 94 -6.41 -9.76 10.99
C THR A 94 -6.96 -9.55 12.40
N SER A 95 -8.05 -8.81 12.52
CA SER A 95 -8.85 -8.73 13.73
C SER A 95 -10.34 -8.86 13.38
N TYR A 96 -11.10 -9.49 14.28
CA TYR A 96 -12.55 -9.61 14.15
C TYR A 96 -13.24 -8.30 14.47
N THR A 97 -14.37 -8.03 13.80
CA THR A 97 -15.15 -6.80 13.97
C THR A 97 -16.58 -7.08 14.47
N SER A 98 -17.22 -8.12 13.96
CA SER A 98 -18.57 -8.55 14.32
C SER A 98 -18.73 -10.04 14.01
N ALA A 99 -19.77 -10.68 14.53
CA ALA A 99 -20.09 -12.05 14.16
C ALA A 99 -21.59 -12.33 14.25
N ILE A 100 -22.02 -13.33 13.47
CA ILE A 100 -23.37 -13.88 13.51
C ILE A 100 -23.29 -15.40 13.39
N VAL A 101 -24.24 -16.10 13.96
CA VAL A 101 -24.37 -17.56 13.84
C VAL A 101 -25.66 -17.87 13.09
N LEU A 102 -25.57 -18.70 12.07
CA LEU A 102 -26.69 -19.20 11.30
C LEU A 102 -26.60 -20.74 11.29
N SER A 103 -27.52 -21.41 11.96
CA SER A 103 -27.44 -22.88 12.19
C SER A 103 -26.15 -23.28 12.92
N ASP A 104 -25.27 -24.06 12.29
CA ASP A 104 -23.95 -24.44 12.84
C ASP A 104 -22.81 -23.61 12.27
N GLU A 105 -23.06 -22.61 11.43
CA GLU A 105 -22.04 -21.78 10.81
C GLU A 105 -21.90 -20.44 11.53
N ILE A 106 -20.66 -20.07 11.83
CA ILE A 106 -20.27 -18.76 12.37
C ILE A 106 -19.73 -17.92 11.23
N TYR A 107 -20.35 -16.79 10.95
CA TYR A 107 -19.89 -15.79 10.00
C TYR A 107 -19.26 -14.63 10.76
N ILE A 108 -18.00 -14.37 10.52
CA ILE A 108 -17.18 -13.41 11.28
C ILE A 108 -16.69 -12.31 10.34
N GLY A 109 -17.11 -11.08 10.57
CA GLY A 109 -16.54 -9.92 9.89
C GLY A 109 -15.09 -9.73 10.32
N SER A 110 -14.18 -9.65 9.35
CA SER A 110 -12.77 -9.38 9.57
C SER A 110 -12.38 -8.01 9.04
N LYS A 111 -11.30 -7.45 9.56
CA LYS A 111 -10.81 -6.14 9.13
C LYS A 111 -10.24 -6.17 7.70
N ASP A 112 -9.54 -7.25 7.34
CA ASP A 112 -8.71 -7.30 6.15
C ASP A 112 -9.14 -8.38 5.14
N PHE A 113 -9.94 -9.41 5.57
CA PHE A 113 -10.28 -10.60 4.76
C PHE A 113 -11.79 -10.75 4.51
N GLY A 114 -12.58 -9.67 4.57
CA GLY A 114 -14.01 -9.77 4.38
C GLY A 114 -14.71 -10.58 5.49
N ILE A 115 -15.42 -11.64 5.13
CA ILE A 115 -16.10 -12.54 6.06
C ILE A 115 -15.32 -13.85 6.16
N LEU A 116 -15.01 -14.26 7.38
CA LEU A 116 -14.50 -15.60 7.67
C LEU A 116 -15.65 -16.48 8.14
N LYS A 117 -15.79 -17.67 7.57
CA LYS A 117 -16.80 -18.64 7.96
C LYS A 117 -16.15 -19.85 8.63
N THR A 118 -16.72 -20.33 9.72
CA THR A 118 -16.30 -21.56 10.40
C THR A 118 -17.51 -22.27 11.00
N LEU A 119 -17.34 -23.52 11.46
CA LEU A 119 -18.40 -24.27 12.13
C LEU A 119 -18.36 -24.04 13.63
N SER A 120 -19.52 -23.85 14.27
CA SER A 120 -19.61 -23.69 15.73
C SER A 120 -19.26 -25.01 16.46
N SER A 121 -19.52 -26.14 15.84
CA SER A 121 -19.13 -27.48 16.33
C SER A 121 -17.62 -27.78 16.24
N SER A 122 -16.88 -27.10 15.35
CA SER A 122 -15.44 -27.25 15.15
C SER A 122 -14.80 -25.95 14.64
N PRO A 123 -14.66 -24.91 15.47
CA PRO A 123 -14.28 -23.58 15.03
C PRO A 123 -12.76 -23.42 14.85
N THR A 124 -12.13 -24.32 14.10
CA THR A 124 -10.67 -24.36 13.88
C THR A 124 -10.25 -24.20 12.42
N ILE A 125 -11.18 -24.46 11.48
CA ILE A 125 -10.96 -24.32 10.05
C ILE A 125 -11.84 -23.18 9.55
N PHE A 126 -11.24 -22.25 8.84
CA PHE A 126 -11.92 -21.06 8.32
C PHE A 126 -11.95 -21.08 6.79
N GLU A 127 -13.09 -20.68 6.26
CA GLU A 127 -13.30 -20.38 4.85
C GLU A 127 -13.45 -18.87 4.69
N GLU A 128 -12.71 -18.27 3.77
CA GLU A 128 -12.83 -16.85 3.45
C GLU A 128 -13.96 -16.62 2.45
N ILE A 129 -14.85 -15.69 2.75
CA ILE A 129 -15.94 -15.26 1.87
C ILE A 129 -15.76 -13.77 1.59
N HIS A 130 -15.42 -13.45 0.35
CA HIS A 130 -15.33 -12.07 -0.11
C HIS A 130 -15.96 -11.92 -1.51
N PRO A 131 -16.39 -10.71 -1.91
CA PRO A 131 -16.80 -10.45 -3.28
C PRO A 131 -15.66 -10.76 -4.24
N SER A 132 -15.98 -11.07 -5.51
CA SER A 132 -14.96 -11.12 -6.55
C SER A 132 -14.17 -9.81 -6.54
N GLY A 133 -12.87 -9.89 -6.28
CA GLY A 133 -12.03 -8.73 -6.06
C GLY A 133 -10.58 -9.11 -5.76
N PRO A 134 -9.72 -8.11 -5.48
CA PRO A 134 -8.35 -8.35 -5.05
C PRO A 134 -8.32 -8.99 -3.65
N LEU A 135 -7.21 -9.64 -3.31
CA LEU A 135 -6.99 -10.28 -1.99
C LEU A 135 -7.26 -9.35 -0.82
N LEU A 136 -6.86 -8.09 -0.93
CA LEU A 136 -7.02 -7.10 0.12
C LEU A 136 -7.56 -5.79 -0.44
N ASN A 137 -8.25 -5.01 0.39
CA ASN A 137 -8.77 -3.69 0.06
C ASN A 137 -7.77 -2.54 0.31
N LYS A 138 -6.49 -2.86 0.46
CA LYS A 138 -5.41 -1.89 0.70
C LYS A 138 -4.27 -2.07 -0.29
N PRO A 139 -4.45 -1.73 -1.57
CA PRO A 139 -3.38 -1.80 -2.56
C PRO A 139 -2.24 -0.86 -2.18
N PHE A 140 -1.01 -1.30 -2.39
CA PHE A 140 0.19 -0.48 -2.27
C PHE A 140 0.66 0.03 -3.63
N SER A 141 0.67 -0.84 -4.64
CA SER A 141 1.02 -0.49 -6.02
C SER A 141 0.10 -1.21 -7.00
N ILE A 142 -0.21 -0.54 -8.09
CA ILE A 142 -1.01 -1.04 -9.20
C ILE A 142 -0.29 -0.84 -10.51
N LYS A 143 -0.45 -1.78 -11.45
CA LYS A 143 0.05 -1.64 -12.81
C LYS A 143 -0.98 -2.14 -13.79
N VAL A 144 -1.35 -1.29 -14.75
CA VAL A 144 -2.35 -1.61 -15.76
C VAL A 144 -1.71 -1.72 -17.15
N THR A 145 -2.23 -2.62 -17.95
CA THR A 145 -2.11 -2.69 -19.40
C THR A 145 -3.48 -3.06 -19.96
N PRO A 146 -3.77 -2.93 -21.26
CA PRO A 146 -5.08 -3.27 -21.80
C PRO A 146 -5.58 -4.63 -21.33
N ASN A 147 -6.76 -4.65 -20.69
CA ASN A 147 -7.42 -5.82 -20.10
C ASN A 147 -6.67 -6.53 -18.95
N ASN A 148 -5.66 -5.90 -18.36
CA ASN A 148 -4.91 -6.46 -17.24
C ASN A 148 -4.65 -5.41 -16.18
N LEU A 149 -4.88 -5.75 -14.92
CA LEU A 149 -4.52 -4.94 -13.75
C LEU A 149 -3.83 -5.82 -12.71
N TRP A 150 -2.59 -5.54 -12.42
CA TRP A 150 -1.84 -6.16 -11.34
C TRP A 150 -1.90 -5.32 -10.09
N VAL A 151 -2.00 -5.97 -8.92
CA VAL A 151 -2.07 -5.32 -7.61
C VAL A 151 -1.11 -6.01 -6.65
N ALA A 152 -0.25 -5.22 -6.01
CA ALA A 152 0.62 -5.63 -4.91
C ALA A 152 0.19 -4.94 -3.61
N PHE A 153 0.32 -5.64 -2.49
CA PHE A 153 -0.19 -5.23 -1.17
C PHE A 153 0.89 -5.03 -0.12
N GLY A 154 2.15 -5.34 -0.47
CA GLY A 154 3.27 -5.12 0.42
C GLY A 154 3.50 -3.64 0.62
N ASP A 155 4.18 -3.29 1.70
CA ASP A 155 4.47 -1.89 1.96
C ASP A 155 5.83 -1.68 2.62
N TYR A 156 6.20 -0.44 2.66
CA TYR A 156 7.19 0.18 3.53
C TYR A 156 6.62 1.52 4.03
N THR A 157 7.14 1.99 5.15
CA THR A 157 6.70 3.29 5.68
C THR A 157 7.23 4.44 4.81
N TYR A 158 6.74 5.64 5.05
CA TYR A 158 7.26 6.87 4.45
C TYR A 158 8.79 7.03 4.57
N ALA A 159 9.41 6.46 5.61
CA ALA A 159 10.86 6.43 5.82
C ALA A 159 11.54 5.16 5.24
N PHE A 160 10.90 4.47 4.31
CA PHE A 160 11.39 3.23 3.69
C PHE A 160 11.75 2.14 4.71
N ASN A 161 10.92 1.98 5.76
CA ASN A 161 11.03 0.90 6.71
C ASN A 161 10.03 -0.22 6.36
N PRO A 162 10.48 -1.46 6.04
CA PRO A 162 9.59 -2.56 5.69
C PRO A 162 8.91 -3.24 6.90
N TYR A 163 9.27 -2.86 8.13
CA TYR A 163 8.75 -3.53 9.32
C TYR A 163 7.45 -2.92 9.86
N PRO A 164 6.52 -3.75 10.33
CA PRO A 164 6.54 -5.22 10.34
C PRO A 164 6.44 -5.80 8.94
N LEU A 165 7.18 -6.89 8.65
CA LEU A 165 7.22 -7.52 7.34
C LEU A 165 5.85 -8.09 6.97
N ASN A 166 5.29 -7.62 5.86
CA ASN A 166 4.01 -8.07 5.34
C ASN A 166 4.17 -9.30 4.44
N SER A 167 3.37 -10.32 4.71
CA SER A 167 3.32 -11.60 3.99
C SER A 167 2.01 -11.68 3.22
N TYR A 168 1.86 -10.82 2.21
CA TYR A 168 0.69 -10.78 1.34
C TYR A 168 1.01 -11.42 -0.01
N GLY A 169 -0.05 -11.89 -0.70
CA GLY A 169 0.07 -12.40 -2.05
C GLY A 169 -0.01 -11.29 -3.10
N LEU A 170 -0.53 -11.65 -4.27
CA LEU A 170 -0.75 -10.77 -5.42
C LEU A 170 -2.17 -10.92 -5.92
N SER A 171 -2.69 -9.91 -6.59
CA SER A 171 -3.93 -10.01 -7.35
C SER A 171 -3.73 -9.56 -8.78
N HIS A 172 -4.39 -10.23 -9.69
CA HIS A 172 -4.40 -9.94 -11.11
C HIS A 172 -5.83 -9.97 -11.64
N LEU A 173 -6.29 -8.86 -12.16
CA LEU A 173 -7.55 -8.77 -12.91
C LEU A 173 -7.23 -8.90 -14.39
N LYS A 174 -7.76 -9.94 -15.03
CA LYS A 174 -7.59 -10.20 -16.46
C LYS A 174 -8.94 -10.53 -17.10
N ASN A 175 -9.31 -9.81 -18.13
CA ASN A 175 -10.60 -9.98 -18.81
C ASN A 175 -11.79 -9.99 -17.84
N GLU A 176 -11.81 -9.06 -16.89
CA GLU A 176 -12.84 -8.91 -15.86
C GLU A 176 -12.89 -10.02 -14.79
N GLU A 177 -11.95 -10.97 -14.80
CA GLU A 177 -11.83 -12.03 -13.79
C GLU A 177 -10.63 -11.79 -12.87
N TRP A 178 -10.86 -11.88 -11.55
CA TRP A 178 -9.79 -11.79 -10.55
C TRP A 178 -9.13 -13.14 -10.34
N MET A 179 -7.81 -13.14 -10.45
CA MET A 179 -6.94 -14.23 -10.06
C MET A 179 -6.08 -13.79 -8.88
N ASN A 180 -6.20 -14.50 -7.79
CA ASN A 180 -5.51 -14.20 -6.55
C ASN A 180 -4.45 -15.26 -6.26
N THR A 181 -3.19 -14.83 -6.12
CA THR A 181 -2.06 -15.68 -5.76
C THR A 181 -1.78 -15.46 -4.27
N PRO A 182 -2.08 -16.42 -3.38
CA PRO A 182 -1.88 -16.25 -1.95
C PRO A 182 -0.38 -16.23 -1.59
N TYR A 183 -0.07 -15.80 -0.36
CA TYR A 183 1.32 -15.72 0.11
C TYR A 183 2.07 -17.06 0.03
N SER A 184 1.40 -18.18 0.26
CA SER A 184 2.00 -19.53 0.12
C SER A 184 2.65 -19.77 -1.24
N ASP A 185 2.16 -19.10 -2.29
CA ASP A 185 2.50 -19.37 -3.67
C ASP A 185 3.49 -18.33 -4.27
N VAL A 186 3.82 -17.27 -3.53
CA VAL A 186 4.78 -16.23 -3.98
C VAL A 186 6.23 -16.51 -3.56
N LEU A 187 6.60 -17.77 -3.39
CA LEU A 187 7.97 -18.24 -3.11
C LEU A 187 8.59 -17.61 -1.84
N GLY A 188 7.75 -17.21 -0.87
CA GLY A 188 8.17 -16.57 0.37
C GLY A 188 8.54 -15.09 0.24
N ALA A 189 8.25 -14.44 -0.88
CA ALA A 189 8.49 -13.02 -1.08
C ALA A 189 7.60 -12.17 -0.17
N LYS A 190 8.22 -11.30 0.63
CA LYS A 190 7.55 -10.37 1.56
C LYS A 190 7.62 -8.95 1.05
N CYS A 191 6.73 -8.08 1.51
CA CYS A 191 6.74 -6.65 1.19
C CYS A 191 6.83 -6.40 -0.33
N LEU A 192 5.94 -7.06 -1.10
CA LEU A 192 5.86 -6.90 -2.56
C LEU A 192 5.33 -5.50 -2.89
N ASN A 193 6.07 -4.74 -3.70
CA ASN A 193 5.80 -3.31 -3.93
C ASN A 193 5.61 -2.97 -5.42
N THR A 194 6.67 -2.64 -6.15
CA THR A 194 6.57 -2.14 -7.53
C THR A 194 6.39 -3.27 -8.54
N ILE A 195 5.54 -3.05 -9.52
CA ILE A 195 5.20 -4.01 -10.58
C ILE A 195 5.74 -3.51 -11.91
N SER A 196 6.53 -4.33 -12.60
CA SER A 196 7.07 -4.06 -13.94
C SER A 196 6.70 -5.16 -14.93
N ILE A 197 5.89 -4.81 -15.93
CA ILE A 197 5.46 -5.74 -16.98
C ILE A 197 6.47 -5.66 -18.13
N ASN A 198 6.97 -6.81 -18.62
CA ASN A 198 7.88 -6.86 -19.75
C ASN A 198 7.16 -6.37 -21.02
N PRO A 199 7.61 -5.26 -21.66
CA PRO A 199 6.93 -4.71 -22.83
C PRO A 199 7.00 -5.63 -24.06
N SER A 200 7.97 -6.55 -24.10
CA SER A 200 8.10 -7.55 -25.18
C SER A 200 7.34 -8.85 -24.90
N ASN A 201 6.90 -9.07 -23.64
CA ASN A 201 6.14 -10.24 -23.24
C ASN A 201 5.25 -9.89 -22.03
N ILE A 202 4.03 -9.48 -22.29
CA ILE A 202 3.08 -9.03 -21.25
C ILE A 202 2.72 -10.11 -20.22
N ASN A 203 3.01 -11.37 -20.50
CA ASN A 203 2.80 -12.47 -19.55
C ASN A 203 4.00 -12.66 -18.59
N GLN A 204 5.10 -11.92 -18.79
CA GLN A 204 6.24 -11.90 -17.90
C GLN A 204 6.22 -10.61 -17.07
N VAL A 205 6.06 -10.75 -15.77
CA VAL A 205 5.93 -9.65 -14.82
C VAL A 205 6.97 -9.79 -13.73
N PHE A 206 7.61 -8.69 -13.37
CA PHE A 206 8.56 -8.61 -12.27
C PHE A 206 7.98 -7.76 -11.16
N ILE A 207 8.03 -8.28 -9.93
CA ILE A 207 7.48 -7.62 -8.76
C ILE A 207 8.59 -7.47 -7.73
N SER A 208 8.93 -6.23 -7.45
CA SER A 208 9.94 -5.88 -6.46
C SER A 208 9.47 -6.24 -5.05
N SER A 209 10.41 -6.70 -4.22
CA SER A 209 10.18 -6.93 -2.79
C SER A 209 11.12 -6.05 -1.98
N PHE A 210 10.57 -5.28 -1.05
CA PHE A 210 11.38 -4.44 -0.18
C PHE A 210 11.98 -5.20 1.02
N PHE A 211 12.21 -6.52 0.82
CA PHE A 211 12.88 -7.39 1.80
C PHE A 211 13.48 -8.65 1.17
N SER A 212 12.82 -9.26 0.16
CA SER A 212 13.19 -10.58 -0.34
C SER A 212 13.89 -10.58 -1.70
N GLY A 213 13.97 -9.44 -2.38
CA GLY A 213 14.56 -9.30 -3.71
C GLY A 213 13.54 -9.03 -4.82
N LEU A 214 13.54 -9.81 -5.91
CA LEU A 214 12.70 -9.59 -7.08
C LEU A 214 11.98 -10.88 -7.47
N LEU A 215 10.66 -10.85 -7.51
CA LEU A 215 9.81 -11.98 -7.91
C LEU A 215 9.52 -11.92 -9.41
N GLU A 216 9.78 -12.99 -10.15
CA GLU A 216 9.36 -13.17 -11.54
C GLU A 216 8.11 -14.02 -11.59
N VAL A 217 7.10 -13.54 -12.30
CA VAL A 217 5.83 -14.21 -12.58
C VAL A 217 5.72 -14.43 -14.08
N ASN A 218 5.51 -15.67 -14.51
CA ASN A 218 5.28 -16.02 -15.91
C ASN A 218 3.92 -16.67 -16.06
N GLU A 219 3.10 -16.16 -16.97
CA GLU A 219 1.75 -16.69 -17.21
C GLU A 219 0.96 -16.85 -15.90
N GLU A 220 1.06 -15.81 -15.03
CA GLU A 220 0.36 -15.74 -13.73
C GLU A 220 0.91 -16.67 -12.64
N VAL A 221 1.97 -17.43 -12.94
CA VAL A 221 2.62 -18.32 -11.97
C VAL A 221 3.94 -17.71 -11.49
N PRO A 222 4.13 -17.48 -10.18
CA PRO A 222 5.43 -17.12 -9.61
C PRO A 222 6.47 -18.22 -9.88
N THR A 223 7.54 -17.87 -10.59
CA THR A 223 8.51 -18.86 -11.09
C THR A 223 9.88 -18.75 -10.45
N ILE A 224 10.35 -17.53 -10.19
CA ILE A 224 11.68 -17.29 -9.62
C ILE A 224 11.63 -16.15 -8.62
N LEU A 225 12.21 -16.35 -7.45
CA LEU A 225 12.56 -15.27 -6.52
C LEU A 225 14.06 -15.02 -6.62
N TYR A 226 14.43 -13.93 -7.30
CA TYR A 226 15.81 -13.47 -7.41
C TYR A 226 16.28 -12.87 -6.09
N ASN A 227 17.42 -13.32 -5.62
CA ASN A 227 18.06 -12.89 -4.39
C ASN A 227 19.60 -12.90 -4.53
N GLN A 228 20.33 -12.73 -3.45
CA GLN A 228 21.80 -12.70 -3.44
C GLN A 228 22.48 -14.02 -3.85
N THR A 229 21.75 -15.14 -3.92
CA THR A 229 22.33 -16.44 -4.25
C THR A 229 22.18 -16.82 -5.73
N ASN A 230 21.22 -16.24 -6.44
CA ASN A 230 20.87 -16.62 -7.81
C ASN A 230 20.79 -15.45 -8.80
N SER A 231 21.22 -14.24 -8.37
CA SER A 231 21.12 -13.03 -9.17
C SER A 231 22.27 -12.05 -8.90
N GLY A 232 22.21 -10.86 -9.52
CA GLY A 232 23.09 -9.73 -9.21
C GLY A 232 22.61 -8.86 -8.04
N LEU A 233 21.54 -9.26 -7.34
CA LEU A 233 21.03 -8.55 -6.17
C LEU A 233 21.94 -8.79 -4.95
N GLU A 234 22.00 -7.80 -4.08
CA GLU A 234 22.82 -7.83 -2.88
C GLU A 234 21.95 -7.59 -1.65
N SER A 235 22.25 -8.29 -0.56
CA SER A 235 21.66 -8.00 0.76
C SER A 235 22.42 -6.86 1.44
N LEU A 236 21.72 -6.04 2.20
CA LEU A 236 22.39 -5.15 3.14
C LEU A 236 23.23 -5.98 4.13
N VAL A 237 24.32 -5.40 4.63
CA VAL A 237 25.23 -6.07 5.57
C VAL A 237 25.17 -5.35 6.92
N LEU A 238 24.69 -6.07 7.94
CA LEU A 238 24.75 -5.58 9.32
C LEU A 238 26.07 -6.02 9.97
N PRO A 239 26.93 -5.12 10.43
CA PRO A 239 28.19 -5.48 11.11
C PRO A 239 28.00 -6.40 12.31
N THR A 240 26.88 -6.26 13.03
CA THR A 240 26.53 -7.05 14.21
C THR A 240 25.89 -8.40 13.88
N ASN A 241 25.40 -8.60 12.64
CA ASN A 241 24.79 -9.84 12.18
C ASN A 241 25.03 -10.05 10.67
N PRO A 242 26.22 -10.53 10.27
CA PRO A 242 26.61 -10.70 8.86
C PRO A 242 25.74 -11.72 8.09
N ASN A 243 25.07 -12.63 8.80
CA ASN A 243 24.19 -13.64 8.19
C ASN A 243 22.74 -13.16 8.00
N TYR A 244 22.43 -11.94 8.41
CA TYR A 244 21.12 -11.36 8.21
C TYR A 244 20.92 -11.03 6.73
N ILE A 245 19.78 -11.45 6.17
CA ILE A 245 19.43 -11.23 4.78
C ILE A 245 18.25 -10.26 4.71
N ASP A 246 18.44 -9.15 4.01
CA ASP A 246 17.44 -8.12 3.75
C ASP A 246 17.79 -7.45 2.41
N ILE A 247 17.02 -7.76 1.36
CA ILE A 247 17.27 -7.32 -0.02
C ILE A 247 16.13 -6.38 -0.41
N ARG A 248 16.36 -5.08 -0.28
CA ARG A 248 15.33 -4.04 -0.45
C ARG A 248 15.28 -3.54 -1.89
N VAL A 249 14.66 -4.32 -2.77
CA VAL A 249 14.38 -3.86 -4.13
C VAL A 249 13.17 -2.94 -4.12
N GLY A 250 13.40 -1.68 -4.50
CA GLY A 250 12.39 -0.63 -4.60
C GLY A 250 11.83 -0.51 -6.03
N PRO A 251 11.92 0.69 -6.65
CA PRO A 251 11.35 0.91 -7.97
C PRO A 251 12.04 0.10 -9.05
N SER A 252 11.28 -0.27 -10.07
CA SER A 252 11.77 -0.96 -11.26
C SER A 252 11.06 -0.48 -12.52
N ALA A 253 11.76 -0.48 -13.65
CA ALA A 253 11.21 -0.11 -14.95
C ALA A 253 12.00 -0.78 -16.09
N PHE A 254 11.31 -1.12 -17.17
CA PHE A 254 11.95 -1.56 -18.41
C PHE A 254 12.43 -0.36 -19.22
N ASP A 255 13.67 -0.46 -19.73
CA ASP A 255 14.18 0.54 -20.65
C ASP A 255 13.82 0.21 -22.12
N ASN A 256 14.16 1.15 -23.04
CA ASN A 256 13.85 1.03 -24.46
C ASN A 256 14.58 -0.14 -25.15
N ASN A 257 15.58 -0.74 -24.50
CA ASN A 257 16.32 -1.91 -24.99
C ASN A 257 15.81 -3.25 -24.40
N GLY A 258 14.72 -3.20 -23.60
CA GLY A 258 14.16 -4.39 -22.95
C GLY A 258 14.93 -4.85 -21.71
N LEU A 259 15.81 -4.03 -21.15
CA LEU A 259 16.46 -4.30 -19.88
C LEU A 259 15.56 -3.85 -18.73
N LEU A 260 15.37 -4.71 -17.75
CA LEU A 260 14.74 -4.32 -16.48
C LEU A 260 15.76 -3.63 -15.59
N TRP A 261 15.50 -2.40 -15.23
CA TRP A 261 16.27 -1.63 -14.25
C TRP A 261 15.59 -1.66 -12.90
N THR A 262 16.37 -1.81 -11.83
CA THR A 262 15.87 -1.79 -10.45
C THR A 262 16.82 -1.01 -9.56
N VAL A 263 16.30 -0.47 -8.46
CA VAL A 263 17.11 0.20 -7.45
C VAL A 263 16.98 -0.55 -6.12
N THR A 264 18.13 -0.95 -5.55
CA THR A 264 18.18 -1.69 -4.28
C THR A 264 18.75 -0.78 -3.21
N SER A 265 18.05 -0.64 -2.11
CA SER A 265 18.46 0.25 -1.01
C SER A 265 19.50 -0.39 -0.10
N LEU A 266 20.26 0.45 0.61
CA LEU A 266 21.22 0.08 1.65
C LEU A 266 22.37 -0.82 1.18
N ILE A 267 22.82 -0.62 -0.07
CA ILE A 267 23.98 -1.32 -0.67
C ILE A 267 24.85 -0.37 -1.50
N ASN A 268 26.11 -0.73 -1.73
CA ASN A 268 27.07 0.14 -2.43
C ASN A 268 26.82 0.32 -3.94
N LYS A 269 26.14 -0.62 -4.56
CA LYS A 269 25.80 -0.55 -5.98
C LYS A 269 24.29 -0.63 -6.18
N PRO A 270 23.57 0.43 -5.84
CA PRO A 270 22.11 0.39 -5.76
C PRO A 270 21.41 0.16 -7.10
N LEU A 271 21.94 0.69 -8.21
CA LEU A 271 21.30 0.56 -9.51
C LEU A 271 21.70 -0.75 -10.18
N LYS A 272 20.72 -1.52 -10.61
CA LYS A 272 20.90 -2.81 -11.27
C LYS A 272 20.21 -2.82 -12.63
N SER A 273 20.77 -3.52 -13.60
CA SER A 273 20.04 -3.90 -14.82
C SER A 273 20.03 -5.43 -14.97
N TYR A 274 18.92 -5.94 -15.45
CA TYR A 274 18.69 -7.34 -15.74
C TYR A 274 18.19 -7.52 -17.17
N ASN A 275 18.79 -8.43 -17.91
CA ASN A 275 18.31 -8.82 -19.23
C ASN A 275 17.50 -10.12 -19.10
N PRO A 276 16.18 -10.11 -19.31
CA PRO A 276 15.35 -11.31 -19.17
C PRO A 276 15.68 -12.42 -20.16
N GLU A 277 16.17 -12.09 -21.37
CA GLU A 277 16.51 -13.08 -22.41
C GLU A 277 17.80 -13.83 -22.07
N SER A 278 18.89 -13.09 -21.76
CA SER A 278 20.20 -13.67 -21.45
C SER A 278 20.37 -14.01 -19.96
N ARG A 279 19.46 -13.59 -19.09
CA ARG A 279 19.51 -13.73 -17.63
C ARG A 279 20.77 -13.10 -17.00
N GLN A 280 21.33 -12.08 -17.64
CA GLN A 280 22.51 -11.40 -17.15
C GLN A 280 22.17 -10.17 -16.32
N TRP A 281 22.91 -10.02 -15.23
CA TRP A 281 22.83 -8.88 -14.33
C TRP A 281 24.04 -7.97 -14.45
N ARG A 282 23.83 -6.65 -14.29
CA ARG A 282 24.89 -5.66 -14.11
C ARG A 282 24.56 -4.79 -12.92
N SER A 283 25.59 -4.30 -12.22
CA SER A 283 25.45 -3.46 -11.02
C SER A 283 26.26 -2.18 -11.20
N TYR A 284 25.65 -1.05 -10.84
CA TYR A 284 26.22 0.27 -10.97
C TYR A 284 26.25 0.99 -9.63
N ALA A 285 27.39 1.58 -9.29
CA ALA A 285 27.49 2.50 -8.16
C ALA A 285 27.05 3.90 -8.61
N LEU A 286 26.37 4.62 -7.75
CA LEU A 286 26.00 6.03 -7.98
C LEU A 286 27.09 6.94 -7.39
N THR A 287 28.31 6.77 -7.88
CA THR A 287 29.52 7.39 -7.36
C THR A 287 29.43 8.93 -7.40
N GLY A 288 29.83 9.58 -6.32
CA GLY A 288 29.78 11.03 -6.17
C GLY A 288 28.45 11.56 -5.61
N ILE A 289 27.41 10.70 -5.56
CA ILE A 289 26.11 11.03 -4.96
C ILE A 289 25.88 10.15 -3.73
N ILE A 290 25.91 8.83 -3.91
CA ILE A 290 25.79 7.87 -2.80
C ILE A 290 27.20 7.53 -2.31
N SER A 291 27.53 7.94 -1.10
CA SER A 291 28.89 7.82 -0.53
C SER A 291 29.17 6.41 -0.02
N ASP A 292 28.17 5.76 0.56
CA ASP A 292 28.22 4.37 1.03
C ASP A 292 26.82 3.72 1.00
N GLY A 293 26.76 2.43 1.32
CA GLY A 293 25.51 1.67 1.22
C GLY A 293 24.40 2.17 2.15
N PHE A 294 24.68 2.93 3.19
CA PHE A 294 23.70 3.44 4.17
C PHE A 294 23.34 4.91 3.97
N ASP A 295 23.88 5.54 2.94
CA ASP A 295 23.69 6.97 2.67
C ASP A 295 22.24 7.30 2.23
N ASP A 296 21.51 6.34 1.64
CA ASP A 296 20.10 6.51 1.33
C ASP A 296 19.25 5.30 1.75
N ASN A 297 18.16 5.57 2.48
CA ASN A 297 17.27 4.55 3.03
C ASN A 297 16.38 3.90 1.96
N GLY A 298 16.08 4.63 0.87
CA GLY A 298 15.16 4.14 -0.14
C GLY A 298 15.02 5.05 -1.35
N TYR A 299 14.37 4.48 -2.36
CA TYR A 299 14.11 5.12 -3.64
C TYR A 299 12.62 5.01 -3.96
N GLY A 300 11.99 6.13 -4.30
CA GLY A 300 10.54 6.21 -4.49
C GLY A 300 10.10 5.74 -5.87
N GLU A 301 10.74 6.21 -6.93
CA GLU A 301 10.33 5.95 -8.31
C GLU A 301 11.55 5.81 -9.22
N LEU A 302 11.38 5.07 -10.32
CA LEU A 302 12.35 4.96 -11.42
C LEU A 302 11.62 5.11 -12.75
N VAL A 303 11.99 6.13 -13.53
CA VAL A 303 11.43 6.34 -14.87
C VAL A 303 12.53 6.41 -15.92
N ILE A 304 12.18 6.04 -17.15
CA ILE A 304 13.10 5.99 -18.28
C ILE A 304 12.80 7.18 -19.22
N GLY A 305 13.83 7.97 -19.50
CA GLY A 305 13.76 9.05 -20.47
C GLY A 305 13.70 8.55 -21.93
N ASN A 306 13.29 9.42 -22.85
CA ASN A 306 13.22 9.09 -24.27
C ASN A 306 14.60 8.77 -24.87
N ASP A 307 15.66 9.33 -24.30
CA ASP A 307 17.06 9.07 -24.60
C ASP A 307 17.64 7.85 -23.85
N ASN A 308 16.78 7.09 -23.21
CA ASN A 308 17.13 5.94 -22.37
C ASN A 308 17.89 6.29 -21.08
N SER A 309 17.93 7.54 -20.67
CA SER A 309 18.40 7.96 -19.34
C SER A 309 17.49 7.39 -18.25
N LYS A 310 18.04 7.12 -17.07
CA LYS A 310 17.34 6.61 -15.89
C LYS A 310 17.22 7.74 -14.88
N TRP A 311 16.01 7.98 -14.42
CA TRP A 311 15.70 9.01 -13.43
C TRP A 311 15.15 8.37 -12.18
N ILE A 312 15.85 8.56 -11.07
CA ILE A 312 15.61 7.87 -9.80
C ILE A 312 15.23 8.92 -8.76
N GLY A 313 14.05 8.78 -8.18
CA GLY A 313 13.65 9.54 -7.00
C GLY A 313 14.25 8.94 -5.75
N SER A 314 15.04 9.70 -4.99
CA SER A 314 15.66 9.23 -3.78
C SER A 314 15.01 9.83 -2.52
N ASN A 315 15.29 9.23 -1.37
CA ASN A 315 14.81 9.75 -0.09
C ASN A 315 15.57 11.01 0.36
N SER A 316 16.87 11.09 0.06
CA SER A 316 17.76 12.12 0.65
C SER A 316 18.60 12.88 -0.36
N HIS A 317 18.60 12.47 -1.63
CA HIS A 317 19.47 13.02 -2.67
C HIS A 317 18.72 13.61 -3.86
N GLY A 318 17.43 13.92 -3.69
CA GLY A 318 16.60 14.50 -4.74
C GLY A 318 16.39 13.54 -5.91
N VAL A 319 16.48 14.04 -7.13
CA VAL A 319 16.45 13.22 -8.35
C VAL A 319 17.86 12.85 -8.76
N ILE A 320 18.12 11.56 -8.96
CA ILE A 320 19.39 11.06 -9.49
C ILE A 320 19.19 10.68 -10.94
N GLY A 321 19.93 11.32 -11.84
CA GLY A 321 20.02 10.96 -13.26
C GLY A 321 21.21 10.05 -13.52
N PHE A 322 20.99 8.99 -14.31
CA PHE A 322 22.01 8.08 -14.78
C PHE A 322 21.89 7.88 -16.29
N ASN A 323 22.98 8.09 -17.02
CA ASN A 323 23.04 7.91 -18.47
C ASN A 323 24.35 7.20 -18.86
N GLU A 324 24.25 6.11 -19.62
CA GLU A 324 25.40 5.33 -20.11
C GLU A 324 25.59 5.39 -21.64
N SER A 325 24.86 6.25 -22.36
CA SER A 325 24.83 6.30 -23.82
C SER A 325 26.18 6.60 -24.47
N ASN A 326 27.13 7.17 -23.74
CA ASN A 326 28.45 7.53 -24.25
C ASN A 326 29.59 6.56 -23.80
N GLY A 327 29.24 5.37 -23.31
CA GLY A 327 30.20 4.35 -22.90
C GLY A 327 30.78 4.50 -21.50
N ASN A 328 30.71 5.71 -20.90
CA ASN A 328 30.99 5.98 -19.48
C ASN A 328 29.74 6.47 -18.81
N PRO A 329 29.31 5.88 -17.67
CA PRO A 329 28.16 6.36 -16.93
C PRO A 329 28.32 7.82 -16.51
N GLN A 330 27.36 8.65 -16.88
CA GLN A 330 27.19 10.00 -16.37
C GLN A 330 26.16 9.96 -15.25
N ILE A 331 26.51 10.51 -14.09
CA ILE A 331 25.68 10.48 -12.89
C ILE A 331 25.65 11.89 -12.32
N LYS A 332 24.44 12.40 -12.08
CA LYS A 332 24.22 13.73 -11.48
C LYS A 332 22.97 13.71 -10.64
N SER A 333 22.91 14.51 -9.59
CA SER A 333 21.69 14.73 -8.80
C SER A 333 21.15 16.15 -8.99
N LEU A 334 19.85 16.30 -8.76
CA LEU A 334 19.10 17.55 -8.67
C LEU A 334 18.50 17.61 -7.28
N LYS A 335 19.04 18.49 -6.40
CA LYS A 335 18.65 18.56 -4.99
C LYS A 335 18.90 19.95 -4.37
N GLY A 336 18.23 20.20 -3.26
CA GLY A 336 18.42 21.41 -2.48
C GLY A 336 17.78 22.65 -3.07
N GLU A 337 17.77 23.72 -2.29
CA GLU A 337 17.16 25.00 -2.66
C GLU A 337 17.90 25.71 -3.81
N ASP A 338 19.21 25.52 -3.93
CA ASP A 338 20.01 26.10 -5.01
C ASP A 338 19.59 25.61 -6.39
N GLU A 339 19.07 24.39 -6.48
CA GLU A 339 18.50 23.81 -7.71
C GLU A 339 16.98 23.86 -7.73
N ASN A 340 16.39 24.66 -6.82
CA ASN A 340 14.95 24.93 -6.69
C ASN A 340 14.11 23.69 -6.33
N MET A 341 14.67 22.76 -5.58
CA MET A 341 13.91 21.62 -5.07
C MET A 341 13.26 21.97 -3.73
N PRO A 342 11.93 21.74 -3.57
CA PRO A 342 11.23 22.06 -2.33
C PRO A 342 11.53 21.09 -1.20
N ASN A 343 12.03 19.90 -1.56
CA ASN A 343 12.49 18.84 -0.65
C ASN A 343 13.27 17.80 -1.43
N ASP A 344 14.26 17.18 -0.80
CA ASP A 344 15.08 16.12 -1.43
C ASP A 344 14.43 14.74 -1.37
N HIS A 345 13.34 14.58 -0.62
CA HIS A 345 12.54 13.37 -0.64
C HIS A 345 11.61 13.36 -1.86
N VAL A 346 12.04 12.70 -2.92
CA VAL A 346 11.30 12.53 -4.17
C VAL A 346 10.49 11.25 -4.12
N THR A 347 9.18 11.41 -4.22
CA THR A 347 8.20 10.33 -4.03
C THR A 347 7.61 9.82 -5.34
N ALA A 348 7.56 10.67 -6.38
CA ALA A 348 6.99 10.33 -7.67
C ALA A 348 7.75 11.01 -8.81
N LEU A 349 7.88 10.32 -9.92
CA LEU A 349 8.48 10.82 -11.15
C LEU A 349 7.63 10.45 -12.36
N ALA A 350 7.59 11.31 -13.37
CA ALA A 350 7.05 10.96 -14.68
C ALA A 350 7.79 11.70 -15.79
N ILE A 351 8.08 11.01 -16.89
CA ILE A 351 8.55 11.63 -18.14
C ILE A 351 7.32 11.89 -19.03
N ASP A 352 7.18 13.11 -19.47
CA ASP A 352 6.10 13.48 -20.37
C ASP A 352 6.50 13.33 -21.85
N LYS A 353 5.54 13.50 -22.78
CA LYS A 353 5.77 13.34 -24.22
C LYS A 353 6.73 14.37 -24.84
N ARG A 354 7.05 15.45 -24.09
CA ARG A 354 8.05 16.45 -24.47
C ARG A 354 9.42 16.14 -23.87
N ASN A 355 9.58 14.96 -23.24
CA ASN A 355 10.76 14.57 -22.49
C ASN A 355 11.06 15.51 -21.30
N GLN A 356 10.03 16.08 -20.70
CA GLN A 356 10.12 16.87 -19.47
C GLN A 356 9.93 15.95 -18.27
N LEU A 357 10.76 16.09 -17.23
CA LEU A 357 10.64 15.31 -16.00
C LEU A 357 9.79 16.06 -14.99
N TRP A 358 8.65 15.47 -14.66
CA TRP A 358 7.76 15.90 -13.60
C TRP A 358 8.16 15.24 -12.29
N ILE A 359 8.39 16.04 -11.25
CA ILE A 359 9.01 15.64 -10.00
C ILE A 359 8.05 15.91 -8.86
N GLY A 360 7.50 14.84 -8.27
CA GLY A 360 6.70 14.88 -7.07
C GLY A 360 7.58 14.69 -5.85
N THR A 361 7.45 15.58 -4.88
CA THR A 361 8.19 15.52 -3.63
C THR A 361 7.23 15.44 -2.44
N SER A 362 7.78 15.27 -1.26
CA SER A 362 7.03 15.35 -0.02
C SER A 362 6.54 16.77 0.33
N ARG A 363 6.90 17.79 -0.46
CA ARG A 363 6.56 19.21 -0.22
C ARG A 363 6.12 19.99 -1.48
N GLY A 364 5.76 19.30 -2.53
CA GLY A 364 5.25 19.96 -3.74
C GLY A 364 5.77 19.39 -5.04
N LEU A 365 5.41 20.04 -6.13
CA LEU A 365 5.68 19.65 -7.50
C LEU A 365 6.79 20.50 -8.11
N ARG A 366 7.65 19.89 -8.93
CA ARG A 366 8.62 20.56 -9.79
C ARG A 366 8.62 19.95 -11.18
N VAL A 367 9.16 20.70 -12.13
CA VAL A 367 9.39 20.22 -13.50
C VAL A 367 10.81 20.55 -13.92
N LEU A 368 11.53 19.56 -14.42
CA LEU A 368 12.77 19.75 -15.16
C LEU A 368 12.44 19.77 -16.65
N TYR A 369 12.36 20.96 -17.24
CA TYR A 369 11.93 21.13 -18.62
C TYR A 369 12.97 20.67 -19.64
N ASN A 370 14.26 20.78 -19.34
CA ASN A 370 15.34 20.40 -20.24
C ASN A 370 16.17 19.23 -19.69
N THR A 371 15.64 18.03 -19.80
CA THR A 371 16.33 16.81 -19.39
C THR A 371 17.60 16.55 -20.18
N SER A 372 17.67 17.00 -21.44
CA SER A 372 18.86 16.79 -22.31
C SER A 372 20.09 17.55 -21.85
N ALA A 373 19.91 18.72 -21.22
CA ALA A 373 21.01 19.52 -20.68
C ALA A 373 21.50 19.02 -19.31
N PHE A 374 20.74 18.17 -18.64
CA PHE A 374 20.97 17.79 -17.25
C PHE A 374 22.41 17.30 -16.99
N PHE A 375 22.96 16.46 -17.86
CA PHE A 375 24.28 15.87 -17.69
C PHE A 375 25.44 16.77 -18.14
N THR A 376 25.15 17.87 -18.83
CA THR A 376 26.18 18.73 -19.48
C THR A 376 26.20 20.17 -18.97
N ASP A 377 25.13 20.64 -18.37
CA ASP A 377 25.00 22.01 -17.84
C ASP A 377 25.00 21.97 -16.30
N ASP A 378 25.93 22.68 -15.68
CA ASP A 378 26.05 22.75 -14.22
C ASP A 378 25.00 23.67 -13.57
N ASN A 379 24.27 24.46 -14.35
CA ASN A 379 23.25 25.39 -13.86
C ASN A 379 21.81 24.90 -14.04
N VAL A 380 21.62 23.59 -14.23
CA VAL A 380 20.29 23.02 -14.37
C VAL A 380 19.51 23.14 -13.07
N ARG A 381 18.29 23.63 -13.16
CA ARG A 381 17.36 23.80 -12.03
C ARG A 381 15.99 23.23 -12.39
N ALA A 382 15.27 22.73 -11.41
CA ALA A 382 13.85 22.46 -11.53
C ALA A 382 13.04 23.76 -11.43
N GLU A 383 11.83 23.76 -11.97
CA GLU A 383 10.96 24.93 -11.96
C GLU A 383 9.61 24.58 -11.32
N GLU A 384 9.07 25.52 -10.54
CA GLU A 384 7.70 25.49 -10.07
C GLU A 384 6.74 25.90 -11.18
N ILE A 385 5.50 25.42 -11.10
CA ILE A 385 4.41 25.86 -11.97
C ILE A 385 3.59 26.90 -11.20
N ILE A 386 3.55 28.13 -11.72
CA ILE A 386 2.73 29.20 -11.16
C ILE A 386 1.40 29.26 -11.90
N ILE A 387 0.31 29.14 -11.15
CA ILE A 387 -1.07 29.26 -11.66
C ILE A 387 -1.72 30.53 -11.13
N LEU A 388 -2.73 31.02 -11.84
CA LEU A 388 -3.60 32.10 -11.36
C LEU A 388 -4.89 31.50 -10.82
N GLU A 389 -5.11 31.64 -9.51
CA GLU A 389 -6.34 31.26 -8.86
C GLU A 389 -6.96 32.48 -8.18
N ASP A 390 -8.18 32.86 -8.60
CA ASP A 390 -8.88 34.08 -8.18
C ASP A 390 -8.04 35.36 -8.39
N GLY A 391 -7.22 35.40 -9.46
CA GLY A 391 -6.33 36.51 -9.78
C GLY A 391 -5.07 36.58 -8.93
N ILE A 392 -4.81 35.62 -8.07
CA ILE A 392 -3.60 35.54 -7.23
C ILE A 392 -2.67 34.45 -7.80
N ALA A 393 -1.39 34.83 -7.98
CA ALA A 393 -0.36 33.89 -8.39
C ALA A 393 -0.06 32.91 -7.22
N LYS A 394 -0.20 31.62 -7.48
CA LYS A 394 0.08 30.55 -6.52
C LYS A 394 0.93 29.47 -7.16
N GLU A 395 1.81 28.84 -6.38
CA GLU A 395 2.52 27.64 -6.79
C GLU A 395 1.56 26.45 -6.81
N LEU A 396 1.54 25.71 -7.92
CA LEU A 396 0.71 24.53 -8.09
C LEU A 396 1.15 23.43 -7.11
N LEU A 397 0.21 22.88 -6.35
CA LEU A 397 0.43 21.81 -5.37
C LEU A 397 1.49 22.14 -4.30
N PHE A 398 1.63 23.42 -3.94
CA PHE A 398 2.54 23.88 -2.89
C PHE A 398 2.30 23.11 -1.57
N GLN A 399 3.37 22.59 -0.98
CA GLN A 399 3.36 21.80 0.27
C GLN A 399 2.48 20.56 0.25
N GLN A 400 2.03 20.07 -0.91
CA GLN A 400 1.34 18.79 -1.01
C GLN A 400 2.35 17.65 -1.10
N ILE A 401 2.01 16.52 -0.47
CA ILE A 401 2.76 15.26 -0.65
C ILE A 401 2.26 14.62 -1.93
N ILE A 402 3.10 14.56 -2.95
CA ILE A 402 2.79 13.91 -4.23
C ILE A 402 3.09 12.42 -4.11
N SER A 403 2.13 11.57 -4.35
CA SER A 403 2.29 10.11 -4.22
C SER A 403 2.54 9.40 -5.54
N SER A 404 1.94 9.88 -6.63
CA SER A 404 2.09 9.29 -7.96
C SER A 404 1.80 10.31 -9.05
N ILE A 405 2.49 10.21 -10.18
CA ILE A 405 2.28 11.05 -11.36
C ILE A 405 2.15 10.15 -12.58
N GLN A 406 1.07 10.33 -13.36
CA GLN A 406 0.88 9.62 -14.63
C GLN A 406 0.61 10.63 -15.77
N VAL A 407 1.09 10.29 -16.95
CA VAL A 407 0.94 11.10 -18.17
C VAL A 407 0.03 10.38 -19.14
N ASP A 408 -1.08 11.01 -19.52
CA ASP A 408 -2.05 10.41 -20.43
C ASP A 408 -1.70 10.55 -21.91
N GLY A 409 -2.55 9.97 -22.76
CA GLY A 409 -2.44 10.03 -24.22
C GLY A 409 -2.41 11.45 -24.80
N SER A 410 -2.96 12.44 -24.12
CA SER A 410 -2.99 13.86 -24.51
C SER A 410 -1.85 14.69 -23.87
N ASN A 411 -0.92 14.03 -23.18
CA ASN A 411 0.15 14.65 -22.40
C ASN A 411 -0.36 15.43 -21.16
N ASN A 412 -1.60 15.22 -20.74
CA ASN A 412 -2.09 15.76 -19.47
C ASN A 412 -1.54 14.93 -18.30
N LYS A 413 -1.58 15.49 -17.09
CA LYS A 413 -1.01 14.87 -15.90
C LYS A 413 -2.11 14.51 -14.91
N TRP A 414 -2.07 13.28 -14.46
CA TRP A 414 -2.82 12.79 -13.33
C TRP A 414 -1.87 12.75 -12.13
N ILE A 415 -2.20 13.49 -11.07
CA ILE A 415 -1.34 13.62 -9.89
C ILE A 415 -2.11 13.18 -8.66
N GLY A 416 -1.68 12.09 -8.06
CA GLY A 416 -2.14 11.60 -6.77
C GLY A 416 -1.44 12.33 -5.63
N THR A 417 -2.18 12.59 -4.56
CA THR A 417 -1.65 13.25 -3.36
C THR A 417 -2.06 12.51 -2.10
N ILE A 418 -1.30 12.71 -1.04
CA ILE A 418 -1.69 12.26 0.30
C ILE A 418 -2.41 13.42 1.00
N GLY A 419 -3.74 13.30 1.11
CA GLY A 419 -4.59 14.25 1.84
C GLY A 419 -5.33 15.28 1.00
N ALA A 420 -4.98 15.46 -0.30
CA ALA A 420 -5.65 16.43 -1.17
C ALA A 420 -6.39 15.81 -2.37
N GLY A 421 -6.43 14.47 -2.48
CA GLY A 421 -7.14 13.78 -3.56
C GLY A 421 -6.33 13.65 -4.83
N LEU A 422 -7.03 13.63 -5.98
CA LEU A 422 -6.50 13.38 -7.31
C LEU A 422 -6.71 14.61 -8.20
N PHE A 423 -5.64 15.08 -8.81
CA PHE A 423 -5.65 16.21 -9.74
C PHE A 423 -5.47 15.74 -11.18
N TYR A 424 -6.27 16.30 -12.09
CA TYR A 424 -6.09 16.16 -13.52
C TYR A 424 -5.76 17.53 -14.10
N LEU A 425 -4.55 17.66 -14.65
CA LEU A 425 -3.96 18.92 -15.10
C LEU A 425 -3.77 18.95 -16.61
N SER A 426 -3.79 20.13 -17.18
CA SER A 426 -3.38 20.36 -18.58
C SER A 426 -1.93 19.94 -18.82
N SER A 427 -1.56 19.76 -20.09
CA SER A 427 -0.24 19.25 -20.50
C SER A 427 0.95 20.10 -20.03
N ASP A 428 0.72 21.38 -19.72
CA ASP A 428 1.68 22.33 -19.17
C ASP A 428 1.51 22.59 -17.67
N GLY A 429 0.47 22.01 -17.04
CA GLY A 429 0.13 22.19 -15.64
C GLY A 429 -0.53 23.53 -15.30
N GLN A 430 -0.72 24.42 -16.28
CA GLN A 430 -1.26 25.77 -16.02
C GLN A 430 -2.75 25.78 -15.66
N LYS A 431 -3.46 24.68 -15.95
CA LYS A 431 -4.89 24.55 -15.68
C LYS A 431 -5.18 23.26 -14.95
N THR A 432 -5.86 23.34 -13.80
CA THR A 432 -6.54 22.20 -13.17
C THR A 432 -7.84 21.95 -13.95
N ILE A 433 -7.90 20.82 -14.68
CA ILE A 433 -9.07 20.41 -15.45
C ILE A 433 -10.11 19.81 -14.50
N TYR A 434 -9.68 18.90 -13.62
CA TYR A 434 -10.51 18.31 -12.57
C TYR A 434 -9.70 18.13 -11.27
N HIS A 435 -10.40 18.27 -10.16
CA HIS A 435 -9.90 17.92 -8.84
C HIS A 435 -10.91 17.00 -8.15
N PHE A 436 -10.52 15.74 -7.95
CA PHE A 436 -11.35 14.71 -7.36
C PHE A 436 -11.00 14.51 -5.89
N THR A 437 -12.03 14.55 -5.04
CA THR A 437 -11.94 14.30 -3.61
C THR A 437 -13.02 13.30 -3.21
N LYS A 438 -12.95 12.76 -2.00
CA LYS A 438 -14.01 11.90 -1.44
C LYS A 438 -15.39 12.57 -1.36
N GLN A 439 -15.45 13.91 -1.46
CA GLN A 439 -16.70 14.68 -1.39
C GLN A 439 -17.37 14.84 -2.75
N ASN A 440 -16.62 14.80 -3.83
CA ASN A 440 -17.14 15.08 -5.18
C ASN A 440 -16.89 13.93 -6.19
N SER A 441 -16.37 12.79 -5.72
CA SER A 441 -16.05 11.63 -6.56
C SER A 441 -16.23 10.32 -5.78
N PRO A 442 -16.16 9.14 -6.45
CA PRO A 442 -16.19 7.84 -5.79
C PRO A 442 -14.93 7.48 -4.97
N LEU A 443 -13.95 8.37 -4.85
CA LEU A 443 -12.75 8.10 -4.05
C LEU A 443 -13.13 7.81 -2.58
N PRO A 444 -12.64 6.70 -1.99
CA PRO A 444 -12.97 6.35 -0.61
C PRO A 444 -12.27 7.28 0.40
N SER A 445 -11.19 7.92 -0.01
CA SER A 445 -10.43 8.90 0.79
C SER A 445 -9.68 9.88 -0.12
N ASP A 446 -9.18 10.97 0.47
CA ASP A 446 -8.32 11.94 -0.22
C ASP A 446 -6.84 11.51 -0.26
N ASN A 447 -6.52 10.30 0.23
CA ASN A 447 -5.21 9.69 0.08
C ASN A 447 -5.19 8.80 -1.16
N VAL A 448 -4.53 9.26 -2.20
CA VAL A 448 -4.28 8.48 -3.41
C VAL A 448 -2.87 7.90 -3.30
N VAL A 449 -2.76 6.57 -3.23
CA VAL A 449 -1.48 5.89 -2.99
C VAL A 449 -0.69 5.70 -4.28
N ASP A 450 -1.36 5.21 -5.32
CA ASP A 450 -0.74 4.94 -6.62
C ASP A 450 -1.74 5.16 -7.75
N LEU A 451 -1.23 5.39 -8.96
CA LEU A 451 -1.98 5.60 -10.20
C LEU A 451 -1.38 4.77 -11.33
N SER A 452 -2.24 4.23 -12.20
CA SER A 452 -1.79 3.61 -13.44
C SER A 452 -2.80 3.89 -14.55
N ILE A 453 -2.31 4.13 -15.77
CA ILE A 453 -3.11 4.43 -16.96
C ILE A 453 -2.80 3.38 -18.02
N ASP A 454 -3.83 2.84 -18.69
CA ASP A 454 -3.73 1.94 -19.84
C ASP A 454 -3.71 2.67 -21.19
#